data_944bcb49f33c9b972f213e6769177d30
#
_entry.id   944bcb49f33c9b972f213e6769177d30
#
_cell.length_a   1.000
_cell.length_b   1.000
_cell.length_c   1.000
_cell.angle_alpha   90.00
_cell.angle_beta   90.00
_cell.angle_gamma   90.00
#
_symmetry.space_group_name_H-M   'P 1'
#
loop_
_entity.id
_entity.type
_entity.pdbx_description
1 polymer ?
#
loop_
_entity_poly.entity_id
_entity_poly.type
_entity_poly.pdbx_seq_one_letter_code
_entity_poly.pdbx_strand_id
1 'polypeptide(L)'
;NLGLKNCWGFDMEAACAGFLYALEMGTNMICSGRYKRIIIAGGDHMSSMTNYEDRNTCPIFGDGSACVMLEATTEDVGVMDSFNRVDGKGYEFLHMAAGGSAQMPTHETVDQKLHYCYQEGRNVFKHAVTNMSNAVETIAKRNNLTNDNIAWIVPHQANVRIETAVAQRINVPEEKVMVNVDHMANTSTGTLPLCLWEYESRL
;
A
#
# COMPACT_ATOMS: atom_id res chain seq x y z
N ASN A 1 8.58 2.64 -22.54
CA ASN A 1 9.57 1.86 -23.29
C ASN A 1 10.97 2.16 -22.79
N LEU A 2 11.40 1.40 -21.79
CA LEU A 2 12.69 1.56 -21.12
C LEU A 2 13.87 0.96 -21.93
N GLY A 3 13.63 0.40 -23.12
CA GLY A 3 14.66 -0.23 -23.95
C GLY A 3 15.24 -1.53 -23.38
N LEU A 4 14.62 -2.11 -22.38
CA LEU A 4 15.06 -3.34 -21.73
C LEU A 4 14.78 -4.54 -22.64
N LYS A 5 15.83 -5.32 -22.97
CA LYS A 5 15.73 -6.46 -23.90
C LYS A 5 15.70 -7.83 -23.19
N ASN A 6 16.14 -7.89 -21.93
CA ASN A 6 16.29 -9.13 -21.17
C ASN A 6 15.48 -9.12 -19.86
N CYS A 7 14.30 -8.53 -19.92
CA CYS A 7 13.38 -8.51 -18.79
C CYS A 7 12.05 -9.13 -19.17
N TRP A 8 11.32 -9.57 -18.19
CA TRP A 8 9.91 -9.94 -18.25
C TRP A 8 9.19 -9.39 -17.03
N GLY A 9 7.90 -9.34 -17.04
CA GLY A 9 7.11 -8.80 -15.94
C GLY A 9 5.69 -9.34 -15.97
N PHE A 10 4.97 -9.04 -14.90
CA PHE A 10 3.56 -9.35 -14.72
C PHE A 10 2.94 -8.32 -13.80
N ASP A 11 1.63 -8.18 -13.89
CA ASP A 11 0.84 -7.34 -13.00
C ASP A 11 0.29 -8.19 -11.85
N MET A 12 0.17 -7.55 -10.67
CA MET A 12 -0.39 -8.15 -9.48
C MET A 12 -1.43 -7.23 -8.86
N GLU A 13 -2.62 -7.77 -8.64
CA GLU A 13 -3.72 -7.07 -8.00
C GLU A 13 -3.79 -7.40 -6.51
N ALA A 14 -3.56 -6.38 -5.67
CA ALA A 14 -3.77 -6.42 -4.23
C ALA A 14 -4.09 -5.03 -3.66
N ALA A 15 -4.54 -4.11 -4.53
CA ALA A 15 -4.88 -2.74 -4.20
C ALA A 15 -3.83 -2.10 -3.28
N CYS A 16 -4.23 -1.43 -2.21
CA CYS A 16 -3.33 -0.73 -1.28
C CYS A 16 -2.23 -1.60 -0.66
N ALA A 17 -2.39 -2.92 -0.61
CA ALA A 17 -1.37 -3.86 -0.14
C ALA A 17 -0.42 -4.33 -1.25
N GLY A 18 -0.67 -3.98 -2.51
CA GLY A 18 0.04 -4.47 -3.68
C GLY A 18 1.54 -4.27 -3.60
N PHE A 19 2.00 -3.11 -3.14
CA PHE A 19 3.43 -2.86 -3.00
C PHE A 19 4.11 -3.83 -2.02
N LEU A 20 3.50 -4.10 -0.86
CA LEU A 20 4.07 -5.04 0.12
C LEU A 20 4.06 -6.49 -0.37
N TYR A 21 3.02 -6.89 -1.08
CA TYR A 21 2.96 -8.22 -1.70
C TYR A 21 4.04 -8.38 -2.79
N ALA A 22 4.21 -7.36 -3.63
CA ALA A 22 5.26 -7.35 -4.65
C ALA A 22 6.65 -7.34 -4.02
N LEU A 23 6.84 -6.62 -2.90
CA LEU A 23 8.09 -6.59 -2.16
C LEU A 23 8.47 -7.99 -1.63
N GLU A 24 7.52 -8.71 -1.02
CA GLU A 24 7.75 -10.07 -0.56
C GLU A 24 8.04 -11.02 -1.72
N MET A 25 7.26 -10.96 -2.80
CA MET A 25 7.50 -11.79 -3.98
C MET A 25 8.87 -11.52 -4.61
N GLY A 26 9.21 -10.24 -4.81
CA GLY A 26 10.50 -9.85 -5.39
C GLY A 26 11.67 -10.29 -4.52
N THR A 27 11.55 -10.16 -3.21
CA THR A 27 12.55 -10.63 -2.25
C THR A 27 12.76 -12.14 -2.38
N ASN A 28 11.67 -12.93 -2.37
CA ASN A 28 11.76 -14.38 -2.52
C ASN A 28 12.38 -14.80 -3.87
N MET A 29 12.07 -14.09 -4.94
CA MET A 29 12.65 -14.35 -6.26
C MET A 29 14.16 -14.07 -6.29
N ILE A 30 14.64 -13.01 -5.61
CA ILE A 30 16.09 -12.73 -5.46
C ILE A 30 16.74 -13.78 -4.57
N CYS A 31 16.16 -14.10 -3.42
CA CYS A 31 16.67 -15.11 -2.50
C CYS A 31 16.75 -16.49 -3.12
N SER A 32 15.94 -16.81 -4.14
CA SER A 32 16.06 -18.05 -4.91
C SER A 32 17.36 -18.15 -5.72
N GLY A 33 18.12 -17.05 -5.84
CA GLY A 33 19.34 -16.96 -6.63
C GLY A 33 19.13 -16.83 -8.15
N ARG A 34 17.89 -16.90 -8.63
CA ARG A 34 17.56 -16.85 -10.06
C ARG A 34 17.63 -15.46 -10.66
N TYR A 35 17.28 -14.45 -9.88
CA TYR A 35 17.25 -13.05 -10.30
C TYR A 35 18.16 -12.21 -9.40
N LYS A 36 18.85 -11.25 -10.00
CA LYS A 36 19.76 -10.35 -9.28
C LYS A 36 19.16 -8.97 -9.06
N ARG A 37 18.25 -8.55 -9.96
CA ARG A 37 17.58 -7.24 -9.91
C ARG A 37 16.13 -7.40 -10.29
N ILE A 38 15.26 -6.77 -9.51
CA ILE A 38 13.82 -6.74 -9.74
C ILE A 38 13.33 -5.30 -9.51
N ILE A 39 12.58 -4.78 -10.47
CA ILE A 39 11.87 -3.51 -10.30
C ILE A 39 10.44 -3.82 -9.84
N ILE A 40 10.05 -3.20 -8.74
CA ILE A 40 8.68 -3.20 -8.24
C ILE A 40 8.11 -1.82 -8.50
N ALA A 41 7.06 -1.74 -9.31
CA ALA A 41 6.34 -0.52 -9.57
C ALA A 41 4.95 -0.60 -8.93
N GLY A 42 4.60 0.39 -8.14
CA GLY A 42 3.28 0.56 -7.57
C GLY A 42 2.65 1.85 -8.09
N GLY A 43 1.42 1.77 -8.57
CA GLY A 43 0.74 2.96 -9.07
C GLY A 43 -0.70 2.68 -9.43
N ASP A 44 -1.53 3.67 -9.19
CA ASP A 44 -2.96 3.62 -9.44
C ASP A 44 -3.47 4.97 -9.98
N HIS A 45 -4.45 4.90 -10.87
CA HIS A 45 -5.19 6.04 -11.39
C HIS A 45 -6.54 6.15 -10.67
N MET A 46 -6.47 6.56 -9.40
CA MET A 46 -7.62 6.57 -8.50
C MET A 46 -8.68 7.60 -8.90
N SER A 47 -8.30 8.68 -9.60
CA SER A 47 -9.25 9.68 -10.08
C SER A 47 -10.29 9.09 -11.04
N SER A 48 -9.96 8.04 -11.80
CA SER A 48 -10.89 7.35 -12.69
C SER A 48 -11.96 6.54 -11.95
N MET A 49 -11.71 6.18 -10.71
CA MET A 49 -12.61 5.37 -9.85
C MET A 49 -13.25 6.20 -8.72
N THR A 50 -13.01 7.52 -8.71
CA THR A 50 -13.51 8.41 -7.66
C THR A 50 -14.78 9.10 -8.11
N ASN A 51 -15.85 8.98 -7.31
CA ASN A 51 -17.06 9.76 -7.50
C ASN A 51 -16.88 11.15 -6.89
N TYR A 52 -16.67 12.17 -7.71
CA TYR A 52 -16.48 13.55 -7.27
C TYR A 52 -17.73 14.21 -6.67
N GLU A 53 -18.87 13.57 -6.76
CA GLU A 53 -20.11 14.01 -6.07
C GLU A 53 -20.21 13.40 -4.65
N ASP A 54 -19.43 12.36 -4.33
CA ASP A 54 -19.41 11.75 -3.00
C ASP A 54 -18.33 12.41 -2.12
N ARG A 55 -18.77 13.22 -1.18
CA ARG A 55 -17.89 13.93 -0.24
C ARG A 55 -17.14 13.01 0.74
N ASN A 56 -17.52 11.74 0.85
CA ASN A 56 -16.82 10.78 1.71
C ASN A 56 -15.55 10.22 1.06
N THR A 57 -15.52 10.15 -0.26
CA THR A 57 -14.43 9.52 -1.02
C THR A 57 -13.62 10.51 -1.86
N CYS A 58 -14.26 11.55 -2.43
CA CYS A 58 -13.58 12.46 -3.35
C CYS A 58 -12.37 13.22 -2.78
N PRO A 59 -12.28 13.56 -1.48
CA PRO A 59 -11.10 14.25 -0.94
C PRO A 59 -9.98 13.29 -0.51
N ILE A 60 -10.15 11.97 -0.66
CA ILE A 60 -9.21 10.99 -0.12
C ILE A 60 -8.21 10.55 -1.19
N PHE A 61 -8.71 10.19 -2.37
CA PHE A 61 -7.94 9.50 -3.39
C PHE A 61 -7.22 10.45 -4.35
N GLY A 62 -6.02 10.05 -4.77
CA GLY A 62 -5.22 10.73 -5.79
C GLY A 62 -4.48 9.77 -6.70
N ASP A 63 -3.96 10.29 -7.79
CA ASP A 63 -3.17 9.53 -8.77
C ASP A 63 -1.70 9.61 -8.42
N GLY A 64 -1.01 8.49 -8.52
CA GLY A 64 0.42 8.48 -8.28
C GLY A 64 1.04 7.11 -8.53
N SER A 65 2.30 7.14 -8.89
CA SER A 65 3.10 5.93 -9.07
C SER A 65 4.56 6.17 -8.72
N ALA A 66 5.19 5.15 -8.18
CA ALA A 66 6.63 5.12 -7.97
C ALA A 66 7.14 3.69 -8.06
N CYS A 67 8.46 3.54 -8.13
CA CYS A 67 9.07 2.23 -8.17
C CYS A 67 10.31 2.17 -7.27
N VAL A 68 10.60 0.94 -6.84
CA VAL A 68 11.86 0.61 -6.17
C VAL A 68 12.56 -0.50 -6.93
N MET A 69 13.88 -0.53 -6.84
CA MET A 69 14.69 -1.61 -7.37
C MET A 69 15.24 -2.44 -6.21
N LEU A 70 14.96 -3.73 -6.23
CA LEU A 70 15.60 -4.70 -5.36
C LEU A 70 16.83 -5.25 -6.05
N GLU A 71 17.93 -5.36 -5.32
CA GLU A 71 19.18 -5.95 -5.81
C GLU A 71 19.71 -6.96 -4.80
N ALA A 72 20.27 -8.05 -5.31
CA ALA A 72 20.95 -9.03 -4.45
C ALA A 72 22.20 -8.42 -3.83
N THR A 73 22.36 -8.59 -2.52
CA THR A 73 23.55 -8.16 -1.78
C THR A 73 24.12 -9.29 -0.94
N THR A 74 25.39 -9.19 -0.59
CA THR A 74 26.07 -10.04 0.39
C THR A 74 26.20 -9.37 1.76
N GLU A 75 25.78 -8.11 1.87
CA GLU A 75 25.74 -7.38 3.13
C GLU A 75 24.55 -7.83 3.98
N ASP A 76 24.66 -7.67 5.29
CA ASP A 76 23.58 -8.01 6.23
C ASP A 76 22.54 -6.88 6.32
N VAL A 77 21.94 -6.57 5.16
CA VAL A 77 20.91 -5.54 5.00
C VAL A 77 19.85 -6.01 4.02
N GLY A 78 18.65 -5.45 4.12
CA GLY A 78 17.56 -5.71 3.19
C GLY A 78 16.22 -6.01 3.86
N VAL A 79 15.33 -6.70 3.14
CA VAL A 79 14.02 -7.10 3.65
C VAL A 79 14.20 -8.27 4.61
N MET A 80 13.99 -8.03 5.90
CA MET A 80 14.22 -9.02 6.97
C MET A 80 13.08 -10.02 7.09
N ASP A 81 11.84 -9.56 7.02
CA ASP A 81 10.62 -10.36 7.27
C ASP A 81 9.43 -9.72 6.57
N SER A 82 8.38 -10.50 6.36
CA SER A 82 7.11 -10.03 5.81
C SER A 82 5.92 -10.65 6.52
N PHE A 83 4.81 -9.92 6.54
CA PHE A 83 3.56 -10.37 7.15
C PHE A 83 2.38 -9.82 6.37
N ASN A 84 1.93 -10.57 5.39
CA ASN A 84 0.80 -10.22 4.55
C ASN A 84 -0.45 -11.02 4.94
N ARG A 85 -1.61 -10.37 4.94
CA ARG A 85 -2.91 -10.99 5.21
C ARG A 85 -4.01 -10.35 4.38
N VAL A 86 -5.04 -11.16 4.15
CA VAL A 86 -6.30 -10.74 3.53
C VAL A 86 -7.46 -11.13 4.44
N ASP A 87 -8.45 -10.25 4.58
CA ASP A 87 -9.71 -10.54 5.27
C ASP A 87 -10.87 -10.22 4.33
N GLY A 88 -11.40 -11.25 3.67
CA GLY A 88 -12.53 -11.12 2.74
C GLY A 88 -13.83 -10.64 3.37
N LYS A 89 -13.96 -10.65 4.71
CA LYS A 89 -15.14 -10.11 5.41
C LYS A 89 -15.22 -8.59 5.29
N GLY A 90 -14.12 -7.92 4.95
CA GLY A 90 -14.08 -6.49 4.73
C GLY A 90 -14.56 -6.01 3.36
N TYR A 91 -14.94 -6.93 2.46
CA TYR A 91 -15.37 -6.58 1.10
C TYR A 91 -16.48 -5.53 1.09
N GLU A 92 -17.48 -5.67 1.94
CA GLU A 92 -18.64 -4.75 1.98
C GLU A 92 -18.26 -3.32 2.39
N PHE A 93 -17.11 -3.11 3.02
CA PHE A 93 -16.68 -1.80 3.51
C PHE A 93 -15.86 -0.99 2.52
N LEU A 94 -15.22 -1.68 1.56
CA LEU A 94 -14.38 -1.04 0.55
C LEU A 94 -14.36 -1.91 -0.72
N HIS A 95 -15.06 -1.47 -1.75
CA HIS A 95 -15.17 -2.21 -3.01
C HIS A 95 -15.61 -1.33 -4.17
N MET A 96 -15.53 -1.87 -5.35
CA MET A 96 -16.16 -1.35 -6.56
C MET A 96 -17.19 -2.39 -7.02
N ALA A 97 -18.49 -2.01 -7.03
CA ALA A 97 -19.58 -2.97 -7.22
C ALA A 97 -19.67 -3.50 -8.65
N ALA A 98 -19.34 -2.68 -9.65
CA ALA A 98 -19.38 -3.06 -11.06
C ALA A 98 -18.11 -2.62 -11.80
N GLY A 99 -17.85 -3.21 -12.96
CA GLY A 99 -16.67 -2.95 -13.78
C GLY A 99 -15.73 -4.14 -13.89
N GLY A 100 -15.93 -5.16 -13.04
CA GLY A 100 -15.18 -6.41 -13.06
C GLY A 100 -16.00 -7.58 -13.61
N SER A 101 -15.43 -8.79 -13.50
CA SER A 101 -16.06 -10.02 -14.04
C SER A 101 -17.31 -10.46 -13.30
N ALA A 102 -17.48 -10.08 -12.02
CA ALA A 102 -18.68 -10.41 -11.24
C ALA A 102 -19.90 -9.61 -11.70
N GLN A 103 -19.69 -8.37 -12.07
CA GLN A 103 -20.72 -7.49 -12.63
C GLN A 103 -20.09 -6.61 -13.72
N MET A 104 -20.30 -7.01 -14.95
CA MET A 104 -19.77 -6.30 -16.13
C MET A 104 -20.35 -4.88 -16.21
N PRO A 105 -19.59 -3.91 -16.76
CA PRO A 105 -20.09 -2.57 -16.97
C PRO A 105 -21.23 -2.57 -18.02
N THR A 106 -22.33 -1.90 -17.68
CA THR A 106 -23.48 -1.65 -18.56
C THR A 106 -23.91 -0.19 -18.42
N HIS A 107 -24.75 0.31 -19.31
CA HIS A 107 -25.34 1.63 -19.14
C HIS A 107 -26.03 1.78 -17.79
N GLU A 108 -26.78 0.76 -17.36
CA GLU A 108 -27.45 0.76 -16.05
C GLU A 108 -26.47 0.86 -14.88
N THR A 109 -25.39 0.07 -14.86
CA THR A 109 -24.40 0.12 -13.77
C THR A 109 -23.63 1.44 -13.75
N VAL A 110 -23.43 2.07 -14.91
CA VAL A 110 -22.82 3.40 -15.02
C VAL A 110 -23.77 4.48 -14.50
N ASP A 111 -25.04 4.43 -14.90
CA ASP A 111 -26.06 5.36 -14.41
C ASP A 111 -26.25 5.28 -12.89
N GLN A 112 -26.15 4.08 -12.33
CA GLN A 112 -26.18 3.82 -10.89
C GLN A 112 -24.84 4.14 -10.19
N LYS A 113 -23.81 4.58 -10.91
CA LYS A 113 -22.47 4.94 -10.37
C LYS A 113 -21.74 3.77 -9.69
N LEU A 114 -22.05 2.51 -10.02
CA LEU A 114 -21.49 1.31 -9.41
C LEU A 114 -20.02 1.05 -9.79
N HIS A 115 -19.51 1.77 -10.78
CA HIS A 115 -18.11 1.72 -11.24
C HIS A 115 -17.17 2.62 -10.41
N TYR A 116 -17.70 3.34 -9.42
CA TYR A 116 -16.88 4.10 -8.50
C TYR A 116 -16.56 3.31 -7.23
N CYS A 117 -15.45 3.68 -6.60
CA CYS A 117 -15.03 3.11 -5.33
C CYS A 117 -16.00 3.52 -4.23
N TYR A 118 -16.58 2.54 -3.56
CA TYR A 118 -17.37 2.72 -2.35
C TYR A 118 -16.50 2.51 -1.11
N GLN A 119 -16.65 3.37 -0.11
CA GLN A 119 -15.94 3.25 1.16
C GLN A 119 -16.84 3.58 2.34
N GLU A 120 -16.98 2.63 3.26
CA GLU A 120 -17.58 2.87 4.57
C GLU A 120 -16.49 3.28 5.58
N GLY A 121 -16.23 4.58 5.65
CA GLY A 121 -15.05 5.14 6.33
C GLY A 121 -14.89 4.71 7.79
N ARG A 122 -15.99 4.51 8.56
CA ARG A 122 -15.92 4.12 9.97
C ARG A 122 -15.36 2.70 10.17
N ASN A 123 -15.85 1.74 9.40
CA ASN A 123 -15.39 0.36 9.48
C ASN A 123 -13.98 0.23 8.87
N VAL A 124 -13.72 0.89 7.75
CA VAL A 124 -12.38 0.94 7.17
C VAL A 124 -11.37 1.49 8.18
N PHE A 125 -11.67 2.61 8.86
CA PHE A 125 -10.80 3.17 9.90
C PHE A 125 -10.50 2.16 11.01
N LYS A 126 -11.56 1.55 11.57
CA LYS A 126 -11.41 0.57 12.66
C LYS A 126 -10.54 -0.62 12.27
N HIS A 127 -10.78 -1.19 11.09
CA HIS A 127 -10.02 -2.34 10.60
C HIS A 127 -8.58 -1.95 10.24
N ALA A 128 -8.37 -0.79 9.61
CA ALA A 128 -7.05 -0.29 9.27
C ALA A 128 -6.18 -0.12 10.53
N VAL A 129 -6.64 0.65 11.52
CA VAL A 129 -5.90 0.87 12.76
C VAL A 129 -5.59 -0.44 13.47
N THR A 130 -6.57 -1.34 13.58
CA THR A 130 -6.36 -2.61 14.27
C THR A 130 -5.36 -3.51 13.54
N ASN A 131 -5.54 -3.69 12.23
CA ASN A 131 -4.76 -4.67 11.48
C ASN A 131 -3.35 -4.17 11.17
N MET A 132 -3.17 -2.87 10.88
CA MET A 132 -1.84 -2.29 10.70
C MET A 132 -1.02 -2.37 11.99
N SER A 133 -1.61 -2.02 13.14
CA SER A 133 -0.92 -2.15 14.43
C SER A 133 -0.54 -3.60 14.73
N ASN A 134 -1.45 -4.54 14.53
CA ASN A 134 -1.16 -5.97 14.73
C ASN A 134 -0.05 -6.48 13.80
N ALA A 135 0.05 -5.94 12.57
CA ALA A 135 1.11 -6.29 11.64
C ALA A 135 2.48 -5.80 12.15
N VAL A 136 2.56 -4.54 12.58
CA VAL A 136 3.79 -3.98 13.18
C VAL A 136 4.21 -4.79 14.41
N GLU A 137 3.28 -5.03 15.35
CA GLU A 137 3.56 -5.82 16.55
C GLU A 137 4.05 -7.24 16.22
N THR A 138 3.47 -7.87 15.19
CA THR A 138 3.87 -9.22 14.75
C THR A 138 5.30 -9.23 14.22
N ILE A 139 5.64 -8.31 13.32
CA ILE A 139 6.99 -8.19 12.75
C ILE A 139 8.00 -7.82 13.84
N ALA A 140 7.69 -6.83 14.67
CA ALA A 140 8.57 -6.43 15.75
C ALA A 140 8.88 -7.59 16.71
N LYS A 141 7.86 -8.35 17.11
CA LYS A 141 8.03 -9.51 17.98
C LYS A 141 8.86 -10.62 17.34
N ARG A 142 8.63 -10.93 16.06
CA ARG A 142 9.39 -11.97 15.35
C ARG A 142 10.87 -11.64 15.24
N ASN A 143 11.18 -10.36 15.08
CA ASN A 143 12.53 -9.88 14.84
C ASN A 143 13.19 -9.26 16.09
N ASN A 144 12.56 -9.39 17.27
CA ASN A 144 13.04 -8.82 18.53
C ASN A 144 13.29 -7.29 18.45
N LEU A 145 12.46 -6.58 17.69
CA LEU A 145 12.54 -5.14 17.54
C LEU A 145 11.85 -4.43 18.71
N THR A 146 12.43 -3.31 19.12
CA THR A 146 11.87 -2.37 20.08
C THR A 146 11.76 -0.99 19.45
N ASN A 147 11.04 -0.07 20.08
CA ASN A 147 10.92 1.29 19.57
C ASN A 147 12.26 2.02 19.44
N ASP A 148 13.28 1.59 20.21
CA ASP A 148 14.60 2.22 20.16
C ASP A 148 15.37 1.87 18.89
N ASN A 149 15.18 0.64 18.38
CA ASN A 149 15.87 0.18 17.16
C ASN A 149 15.01 0.23 15.89
N ILE A 150 13.78 0.78 15.99
CA ILE A 150 12.98 1.16 14.82
C ILE A 150 13.28 2.62 14.48
N ALA A 151 13.87 2.85 13.32
CA ALA A 151 14.13 4.20 12.82
C ALA A 151 12.84 4.85 12.32
N TRP A 152 12.09 4.15 11.47
CA TRP A 152 10.90 4.68 10.82
C TRP A 152 9.77 3.66 10.74
N ILE A 153 8.54 4.15 10.85
CA ILE A 153 7.31 3.48 10.41
C ILE A 153 6.85 4.17 9.13
N VAL A 154 6.67 3.39 8.07
CA VAL A 154 6.19 3.86 6.78
C VAL A 154 4.80 3.24 6.54
N PRO A 155 3.72 3.89 6.99
CA PRO A 155 2.37 3.37 6.81
C PRO A 155 1.86 3.59 5.39
N HIS A 156 0.88 2.80 4.97
CA HIS A 156 0.05 3.17 3.84
C HIS A 156 -0.59 4.53 4.09
N GLN A 157 -0.44 5.46 3.16
CA GLN A 157 -0.90 6.84 3.26
C GLN A 157 -2.40 6.94 2.91
N ALA A 158 -3.25 6.43 3.81
CA ALA A 158 -4.69 6.40 3.62
C ALA A 158 -5.38 7.65 4.15
N ASN A 159 -4.98 8.07 5.34
CA ASN A 159 -5.57 9.19 6.09
C ASN A 159 -4.72 9.47 7.33
N VAL A 160 -4.33 10.72 7.56
CA VAL A 160 -3.53 11.14 8.73
C VAL A 160 -4.07 10.60 10.05
N ARG A 161 -5.40 10.56 10.22
CA ARG A 161 -6.01 10.05 11.45
C ARG A 161 -5.72 8.56 11.69
N ILE A 162 -5.65 7.75 10.62
CA ILE A 162 -5.29 6.33 10.70
C ILE A 162 -3.83 6.22 11.12
N GLU A 163 -2.95 6.95 10.48
CA GLU A 163 -1.51 6.92 10.72
C GLU A 163 -1.19 7.32 12.16
N THR A 164 -1.77 8.43 12.65
CA THR A 164 -1.66 8.87 14.05
C THR A 164 -2.20 7.81 15.02
N ALA A 165 -3.37 7.23 14.75
CA ALA A 165 -3.97 6.22 15.62
C ALA A 165 -3.14 4.92 15.65
N VAL A 166 -2.50 4.53 14.55
CA VAL A 166 -1.57 3.40 14.50
C VAL A 166 -0.33 3.71 15.33
N ALA A 167 0.31 4.88 15.13
CA ALA A 167 1.48 5.30 15.89
C ALA A 167 1.24 5.27 17.41
N GLN A 168 0.11 5.84 17.84
CA GLN A 168 -0.29 5.83 19.26
C GLN A 168 -0.50 4.42 19.79
N ARG A 169 -1.14 3.54 19.02
CA ARG A 169 -1.43 2.17 19.45
C ARG A 169 -0.19 1.32 19.60
N ILE A 170 0.79 1.48 18.72
CA ILE A 170 2.08 0.77 18.79
C ILE A 170 3.12 1.50 19.65
N ASN A 171 2.72 2.63 20.26
CA ASN A 171 3.56 3.45 21.13
C ASN A 171 4.87 3.92 20.46
N VAL A 172 4.79 4.28 19.17
CA VAL A 172 5.91 4.87 18.42
C VAL A 172 5.71 6.39 18.36
N PRO A 173 6.77 7.19 18.62
CA PRO A 173 6.71 8.64 18.50
C PRO A 173 6.30 9.09 17.10
N GLU A 174 5.44 10.12 17.00
CA GLU A 174 4.93 10.60 15.72
C GLU A 174 6.04 11.07 14.76
N GLU A 175 7.15 11.58 15.28
CA GLU A 175 8.33 11.98 14.51
C GLU A 175 9.04 10.81 13.80
N LYS A 176 8.76 9.57 14.19
CA LYS A 176 9.22 8.35 13.51
C LYS A 176 8.22 7.82 12.48
N VAL A 177 7.10 8.48 12.27
CA VAL A 177 6.10 8.07 11.28
C VAL A 177 6.22 8.95 10.05
N MET A 178 6.44 8.35 8.90
CA MET A 178 6.45 9.08 7.64
C MET A 178 5.02 9.40 7.21
N VAL A 179 4.76 10.65 6.89
CA VAL A 179 3.44 11.15 6.46
C VAL A 179 3.59 12.07 5.26
N ASN A 180 2.85 11.79 4.18
CA ASN A 180 2.76 12.65 3.00
C ASN A 180 1.36 12.65 2.36
N VAL A 181 0.39 12.03 3.02
CA VAL A 181 -0.99 11.94 2.52
C VAL A 181 -1.69 13.30 2.38
N ASP A 182 -1.24 14.31 3.12
CA ASP A 182 -1.79 15.67 3.10
C ASP A 182 -1.57 16.41 1.76
N HIS A 183 -0.54 16.03 1.00
CA HIS A 183 -0.21 16.63 -0.30
C HIS A 183 -0.09 15.61 -1.44
N MET A 184 0.11 14.32 -1.16
CA MET A 184 0.15 13.26 -2.17
C MET A 184 -1.18 12.51 -2.30
N ALA A 185 -2.09 12.64 -1.31
CA ALA A 185 -3.33 11.89 -1.19
C ALA A 185 -3.12 10.36 -1.06
N ASN A 186 -4.22 9.61 -1.02
CA ASN A 186 -4.18 8.15 -1.09
C ASN A 186 -4.05 7.68 -2.54
N THR A 187 -2.85 7.37 -2.95
CA THR A 187 -2.52 6.83 -4.28
C THR A 187 -2.50 5.30 -4.31
N SER A 188 -3.26 4.65 -3.41
CA SER A 188 -3.39 3.18 -3.31
C SER A 188 -2.03 2.49 -3.20
N THR A 189 -1.64 1.65 -4.18
CA THR A 189 -0.35 0.95 -4.21
C THR A 189 0.85 1.90 -4.24
N GLY A 190 0.70 3.08 -4.84
CA GLY A 190 1.77 4.08 -4.98
C GLY A 190 2.17 4.77 -3.67
N THR A 191 1.37 4.70 -2.62
CA THR A 191 1.59 5.45 -1.37
C THR A 191 2.92 5.14 -0.70
N LEU A 192 3.26 3.88 -0.53
CA LEU A 192 4.50 3.48 0.14
C LEU A 192 5.75 3.87 -0.65
N PRO A 193 5.89 3.53 -1.96
CA PRO A 193 7.09 3.89 -2.69
C PRO A 193 7.22 5.41 -2.91
N LEU A 194 6.12 6.18 -3.02
CA LEU A 194 6.16 7.63 -3.04
C LEU A 194 6.65 8.21 -1.71
N CYS A 195 6.18 7.66 -0.60
CA CYS A 195 6.62 8.08 0.73
C CYS A 195 8.12 7.80 0.94
N LEU A 196 8.59 6.61 0.54
CA LEU A 196 10.02 6.26 0.58
C LEU A 196 10.85 7.21 -0.29
N TRP A 197 10.40 7.54 -1.48
CA TRP A 197 11.08 8.48 -2.37
C TRP A 197 11.20 9.88 -1.75
N GLU A 198 10.13 10.39 -1.16
CA GLU A 198 10.11 11.72 -0.55
C GLU A 198 11.03 11.82 0.66
N TYR A 199 11.12 10.75 1.43
CA TYR A 199 11.96 10.67 2.63
C TYR A 199 13.36 10.10 2.36
N GLU A 200 13.75 9.84 1.12
CA GLU A 200 15.04 9.21 0.75
C GLU A 200 16.25 9.85 1.41
N SER A 201 16.28 11.18 1.49
CA SER A 201 17.39 11.91 2.11
C SER A 201 17.47 11.77 3.65
N ARG A 202 16.47 11.15 4.26
CA ARG A 202 16.35 10.93 5.72
C ARG A 202 16.50 9.46 6.10
N LEU A 203 16.55 8.57 5.12
CA LEU A 203 16.80 7.13 5.28
C LEU A 203 18.29 6.84 5.32
#